data_3a6db305e41d39444452a0fbab67ec13
#
_entry.id   3a6db305e41d39444452a0fbab67ec13
#
_cell.length_a   1.000
_cell.length_b   1.000
_cell.length_c   1.000
_cell.angle_alpha   90.00
_cell.angle_beta   90.00
_cell.angle_gamma   90.00
#
_symmetry.space_group_name_H-M   'P 1'
#
loop_
_entity.id
_entity.type
_entity.pdbx_description
1 polymer ?
#
loop_
_entity_poly.entity_id
_entity_poly.type
_entity_poly.pdbx_seq_one_letter_code
_entity_poly.pdbx_strand_id
1 'polypeptide(L)'
;MFEEVSKNRRFGYARVSSQTQKDNSSLEAQKQEFIQKGVPEKNIRVEIGSAADKIEERPVFYHLIANELKENDLLLVTKIDRCSRNTLEFLKLQDRLYKKGVRFISLDLPYSSDMAVNQLISTNLAAIATFENERR
;
A
#
# COMPACT_ATOMS: atom_id res chain seq x y z
N MET A 1 12.41 8.00 -8.92
CA MET A 1 12.14 6.55 -8.83
C MET A 1 10.82 6.14 -9.49
N PHE A 2 9.78 6.95 -9.38
CA PHE A 2 8.47 6.65 -9.97
C PHE A 2 8.17 7.55 -11.16
N GLU A 3 9.20 7.97 -11.87
CA GLU A 3 9.10 8.96 -12.94
C GLU A 3 8.21 8.50 -14.09
N GLU A 4 8.11 7.19 -14.32
CA GLU A 4 7.26 6.64 -15.38
C GLU A 4 5.78 6.69 -15.04
N VAL A 5 5.41 7.02 -13.79
CA VAL A 5 4.02 7.19 -13.41
C VAL A 5 3.73 8.68 -13.26
N SER A 6 2.72 9.18 -13.98
CA SER A 6 2.30 10.57 -13.88
C SER A 6 1.92 10.89 -12.43
N LYS A 7 2.29 12.08 -11.95
CA LYS A 7 2.02 12.47 -10.55
C LYS A 7 0.54 12.42 -10.22
N ASN A 8 -0.33 12.79 -11.14
CA ASN A 8 -1.79 12.77 -10.87
C ASN A 8 -2.35 11.35 -10.83
N ARG A 9 -1.55 10.34 -11.14
CA ARG A 9 -1.92 8.93 -11.02
C ARG A 9 -1.17 8.21 -9.91
N ARG A 10 -0.51 8.94 -9.01
CA ARG A 10 0.11 8.40 -7.80
C ARG A 10 -0.83 8.62 -6.63
N PHE A 11 -1.09 7.55 -5.88
CA PHE A 11 -2.02 7.54 -4.75
C PHE A 11 -1.30 7.09 -3.49
N GLY A 12 -1.75 7.59 -2.34
CA GLY A 12 -1.27 7.15 -1.04
C GLY A 12 -2.46 6.74 -0.17
N TYR A 13 -2.30 5.64 0.57
CA TYR A 13 -3.29 5.18 1.52
C TYR A 13 -2.70 5.26 2.92
N ALA A 14 -3.33 6.06 3.78
CA ALA A 14 -2.93 6.24 5.17
C ALA A 14 -4.03 5.69 6.07
N ARG A 15 -3.63 4.96 7.13
CA ARG A 15 -4.58 4.40 8.09
C ARG A 15 -4.12 4.74 9.50
N VAL A 16 -5.08 5.16 10.32
CA VAL A 16 -4.88 5.36 11.75
C VAL A 16 -6.02 4.67 12.51
N SER A 17 -5.75 4.23 13.73
CA SER A 17 -6.72 3.45 14.50
C SER A 17 -7.81 4.31 15.12
N SER A 18 -7.54 5.58 15.35
CA SER A 18 -8.49 6.50 15.96
C SER A 18 -8.11 7.95 15.63
N GLN A 19 -8.92 8.92 16.11
CA GLN A 19 -8.63 10.34 15.90
C GLN A 19 -7.96 10.98 17.12
N THR A 20 -7.09 10.25 17.81
CA THR A 20 -6.32 10.80 18.91
C THR A 20 -5.20 11.71 18.40
N GLN A 21 -4.64 12.53 19.28
CA GLN A 21 -3.53 13.42 18.93
C GLN A 21 -2.32 12.62 18.43
N LYS A 22 -2.05 11.46 19.04
CA LYS A 22 -0.98 10.57 18.62
C LYS A 22 -1.20 10.09 17.19
N ASP A 23 -2.43 9.68 16.88
CA ASP A 23 -2.77 9.22 15.53
C ASP A 23 -2.74 10.37 14.53
N ASN A 24 -3.09 11.58 14.93
CA ASN A 24 -2.98 12.74 14.03
C ASN A 24 -1.52 13.01 13.65
N SER A 25 -0.59 12.88 14.60
CA SER A 25 0.85 13.02 14.30
C SER A 25 1.31 11.93 13.33
N SER A 26 0.86 10.68 13.53
CA SER A 26 1.15 9.58 12.64
C SER A 26 0.59 9.83 11.25
N LEU A 27 -0.61 10.35 11.16
CA LEU A 27 -1.26 10.67 9.89
C LEU A 27 -0.46 11.72 9.12
N GLU A 28 -0.04 12.79 9.79
CA GLU A 28 0.75 13.82 9.15
C GLU A 28 2.09 13.28 8.64
N ALA A 29 2.74 12.40 9.41
CA ALA A 29 3.99 11.78 8.98
C ALA A 29 3.77 10.93 7.72
N GLN A 30 2.69 10.17 7.67
CA GLN A 30 2.34 9.37 6.48
C GLN A 30 2.12 10.27 5.27
N LYS A 31 1.35 11.35 5.44
CA LYS A 31 1.07 12.29 4.36
C LYS A 31 2.35 12.90 3.81
N GLN A 32 3.26 13.32 4.70
CA GLN A 32 4.52 13.94 4.28
C GLN A 32 5.39 12.97 3.47
N GLU A 33 5.44 11.70 3.87
CA GLU A 33 6.17 10.70 3.08
C GLU A 33 5.59 10.57 1.67
N PHE A 34 4.28 10.55 1.54
CA PHE A 34 3.63 10.48 0.22
C PHE A 34 3.95 11.70 -0.62
N ILE A 35 3.87 12.89 -0.05
CA ILE A 35 4.14 14.14 -0.75
C ILE A 35 5.59 14.15 -1.26
N GLN A 36 6.54 13.68 -0.44
CA GLN A 36 7.94 13.58 -0.84
C GLN A 36 8.14 12.62 -2.01
N LYS A 37 7.27 11.63 -2.16
CA LYS A 37 7.31 10.70 -3.29
C LYS A 37 6.51 11.18 -4.49
N GLY A 38 6.01 12.40 -4.45
CA GLY A 38 5.30 13.00 -5.58
C GLY A 38 3.82 12.66 -5.65
N VAL A 39 3.22 12.20 -4.55
CA VAL A 39 1.78 11.96 -4.49
C VAL A 39 1.06 13.29 -4.26
N PRO A 40 0.14 13.71 -5.12
CA PRO A 40 -0.66 14.91 -4.86
C PRO A 40 -1.52 14.74 -3.61
N GLU A 41 -1.68 15.80 -2.84
CA GLU A 41 -2.48 15.74 -1.63
C GLU A 41 -3.91 15.24 -1.90
N LYS A 42 -4.49 15.63 -3.02
CA LYS A 42 -5.84 15.21 -3.43
C LYS A 42 -5.95 13.69 -3.64
N ASN A 43 -4.84 12.99 -3.82
CA ASN A 43 -4.79 11.55 -4.04
C ASN A 43 -4.41 10.77 -2.79
N ILE A 44 -4.34 11.42 -1.64
CA ILE A 44 -4.09 10.74 -0.37
C ILE A 44 -5.43 10.36 0.24
N ARG A 45 -5.62 9.05 0.47
CA ARG A 45 -6.84 8.50 1.06
C ARG A 45 -6.56 8.13 2.51
N VAL A 46 -7.45 8.54 3.40
CA VAL A 46 -7.27 8.33 4.83
C VAL A 46 -8.40 7.46 5.35
N GLU A 47 -8.05 6.46 6.13
CA GLU A 47 -9.03 5.57 6.77
C GLU A 47 -8.77 5.49 8.25
N ILE A 48 -9.85 5.48 9.03
CA ILE A 48 -9.79 5.26 10.47
C ILE A 48 -10.35 3.87 10.71
N GLY A 49 -9.54 2.99 11.30
CA GLY A 49 -9.94 1.62 11.55
C GLY A 49 -8.75 0.70 11.72
N SER A 50 -9.03 -0.57 11.95
CA SER A 50 -8.02 -1.59 12.20
C SER A 50 -7.56 -2.24 10.91
N ALA A 51 -6.24 -2.50 10.78
CA ALA A 51 -5.70 -3.27 9.68
C ALA A 51 -6.10 -4.75 9.76
N ALA A 52 -6.60 -5.20 10.92
CA ALA A 52 -7.11 -6.56 11.10
C ALA A 52 -8.46 -6.75 10.41
N ASP A 53 -9.17 -5.68 10.09
CA ASP A 53 -10.46 -5.77 9.40
C ASP A 53 -10.24 -6.22 7.95
N LYS A 54 -11.21 -6.97 7.44
CA LYS A 54 -11.19 -7.38 6.04
C LYS A 54 -11.28 -6.14 5.14
N ILE A 55 -10.79 -6.27 3.91
CA ILE A 55 -10.85 -5.16 2.94
C ILE A 55 -12.28 -4.66 2.78
N GLU A 56 -13.26 -5.56 2.76
CA GLU A 56 -14.66 -5.20 2.62
C GLU A 56 -15.19 -4.38 3.79
N GLU A 57 -14.52 -4.46 4.94
CA GLU A 57 -14.87 -3.70 6.14
C GLU A 57 -14.10 -2.38 6.25
N ARG A 58 -13.27 -2.08 5.25
CA ARG A 58 -12.52 -0.82 5.15
C ARG A 58 -12.97 -0.09 3.90
N PRO A 59 -14.05 0.70 3.99
CA PRO A 59 -14.69 1.27 2.81
C PRO A 59 -13.79 2.18 1.97
N VAL A 60 -12.88 2.92 2.59
CA VAL A 60 -11.97 3.80 1.84
C VAL A 60 -11.03 2.96 0.98
N PHE A 61 -10.40 1.94 1.57
CA PHE A 61 -9.48 1.08 0.86
C PHE A 61 -10.18 0.26 -0.22
N TYR A 62 -11.35 -0.30 0.11
CA TYR A 62 -12.13 -1.06 -0.86
C TYR A 62 -12.50 -0.21 -2.07
N HIS A 63 -12.99 1.02 -1.83
CA HIS A 63 -13.35 1.94 -2.91
C HIS A 63 -12.14 2.31 -3.78
N LEU A 64 -11.00 2.55 -3.13
CA LEU A 64 -9.77 2.88 -3.83
C LEU A 64 -9.38 1.76 -4.80
N ILE A 65 -9.37 0.52 -4.32
CA ILE A 65 -8.98 -0.65 -5.13
C ILE A 65 -10.02 -0.94 -6.21
N ALA A 66 -11.29 -0.89 -5.87
CA ALA A 66 -12.35 -1.31 -6.78
C ALA A 66 -12.69 -0.25 -7.84
N ASN A 67 -12.60 1.04 -7.50
CA ASN A 67 -13.15 2.09 -8.34
C ASN A 67 -12.17 3.18 -8.77
N GLU A 68 -11.13 3.44 -8.01
CA GLU A 68 -10.23 4.56 -8.30
C GLU A 68 -8.95 4.16 -9.01
N LEU A 69 -8.33 3.04 -8.63
CA LEU A 69 -7.07 2.59 -9.21
C LEU A 69 -7.28 1.96 -10.58
N LYS A 70 -6.46 2.36 -11.54
CA LYS A 70 -6.53 1.91 -12.92
C LYS A 70 -5.16 1.45 -13.38
N GLU A 71 -5.11 0.81 -14.55
CA GLU A 71 -3.87 0.36 -15.14
C GLU A 71 -2.85 1.49 -15.20
N ASN A 72 -1.62 1.19 -14.83
CA ASN A 72 -0.46 2.10 -14.78
C ASN A 72 -0.47 3.07 -13.58
N ASP A 73 -1.40 2.92 -12.65
CA ASP A 73 -1.40 3.72 -11.43
C ASP A 73 -0.38 3.17 -10.42
N LEU A 74 -0.02 4.03 -9.47
CA LEU A 74 0.86 3.69 -8.36
C LEU A 74 0.12 3.93 -7.05
N LEU A 75 0.13 2.94 -6.17
CA LEU A 75 -0.40 3.06 -4.81
C LEU A 75 0.72 2.84 -3.81
N LEU A 76 0.90 3.79 -2.90
CA LEU A 76 1.91 3.72 -1.85
C LEU A 76 1.25 3.60 -0.48
N VAL A 77 1.86 2.80 0.39
CA VAL A 77 1.62 2.81 1.83
C VAL A 77 2.97 2.96 2.52
N THR A 78 3.00 3.53 3.71
CA THR A 78 4.28 3.73 4.41
C THR A 78 4.77 2.45 5.06
N LYS A 79 3.85 1.62 5.55
CA LYS A 79 4.17 0.35 6.21
C LYS A 79 3.09 -0.67 5.89
N ILE A 80 3.48 -1.94 5.90
CA ILE A 80 2.55 -3.05 5.64
C ILE A 80 1.34 -2.98 6.57
N ASP A 81 1.56 -2.71 7.86
CA ASP A 81 0.49 -2.74 8.86
C ASP A 81 -0.55 -1.63 8.68
N ARG A 82 -0.35 -0.69 7.76
CA ARG A 82 -1.36 0.30 7.41
C ARG A 82 -2.44 -0.27 6.50
N CYS A 83 -2.18 -1.38 5.81
CA CYS A 83 -3.14 -1.94 4.85
C CYS A 83 -3.40 -3.44 5.04
N SER A 84 -2.53 -4.16 5.73
CA SER A 84 -2.61 -5.60 5.86
C SER A 84 -2.22 -6.05 7.27
N ARG A 85 -2.69 -7.24 7.68
CA ARG A 85 -2.37 -7.80 8.98
C ARG A 85 -0.94 -8.34 9.03
N ASN A 86 -0.40 -8.76 7.89
CA ASN A 86 0.93 -9.36 7.83
C ASN A 86 1.49 -9.26 6.41
N THR A 87 2.76 -9.62 6.27
CA THR A 87 3.46 -9.54 5.01
C THR A 87 2.82 -10.40 3.91
N LEU A 88 2.36 -11.60 4.27
CA LEU A 88 1.77 -12.51 3.28
C LEU A 88 0.49 -11.92 2.67
N GLU A 89 -0.38 -11.33 3.49
CA GLU A 89 -1.60 -10.68 2.99
C GLU A 89 -1.25 -9.51 2.08
N PHE A 90 -0.25 -8.72 2.47
CA PHE A 90 0.21 -7.60 1.63
C PHE A 90 0.68 -8.10 0.26
N LEU A 91 1.48 -9.16 0.25
CA LEU A 91 2.02 -9.69 -1.01
C LEU A 91 0.94 -10.26 -1.91
N LYS A 92 -0.08 -10.91 -1.33
CA LYS A 92 -1.23 -11.38 -2.10
C LYS A 92 -1.98 -10.22 -2.74
N LEU A 93 -2.17 -9.15 -1.98
CA LEU A 93 -2.83 -7.95 -2.47
C LEU A 93 -2.00 -7.28 -3.56
N GLN A 94 -0.69 -7.20 -3.37
CA GLN A 94 0.23 -6.64 -4.36
C GLN A 94 0.17 -7.42 -5.68
N ASP A 95 0.15 -8.76 -5.60
CA ASP A 95 0.03 -9.61 -6.78
C ASP A 95 -1.31 -9.37 -7.50
N ARG A 96 -2.39 -9.29 -6.74
CA ARG A 96 -3.72 -9.01 -7.29
C ARG A 96 -3.76 -7.68 -8.05
N LEU A 97 -3.17 -6.65 -7.46
CA LEU A 97 -3.12 -5.32 -8.08
C LEU A 97 -2.16 -5.30 -9.27
N TYR A 98 -1.04 -6.01 -9.18
CA TYR A 98 -0.12 -6.15 -10.29
C TYR A 98 -0.82 -6.70 -11.53
N LYS A 99 -1.69 -7.70 -11.35
CA LYS A 99 -2.45 -8.28 -12.46
C LYS A 99 -3.42 -7.30 -13.09
N LYS A 100 -3.80 -6.25 -12.36
CA LYS A 100 -4.60 -5.14 -12.88
C LYS A 100 -3.76 -4.03 -13.49
N GLY A 101 -2.44 -4.18 -13.49
CA GLY A 101 -1.53 -3.16 -13.98
C GLY A 101 -1.23 -2.06 -12.96
N VAL A 102 -1.56 -2.26 -11.70
CA VAL A 102 -1.32 -1.28 -10.63
C VAL A 102 -0.07 -1.68 -9.84
N ARG A 103 0.85 -0.71 -9.66
CA ARG A 103 2.01 -0.89 -8.80
C ARG A 103 1.60 -0.57 -7.37
N PHE A 104 1.71 -1.56 -6.48
CA PHE A 104 1.37 -1.39 -5.07
C PHE A 104 2.62 -1.63 -4.23
N ILE A 105 3.09 -0.59 -3.55
CA ILE A 105 4.40 -0.58 -2.89
C ILE A 105 4.26 -0.14 -1.45
N SER A 106 4.87 -0.90 -0.53
CA SER A 106 5.04 -0.47 0.85
C SER A 106 6.46 0.06 1.02
N LEU A 107 6.58 1.27 1.56
CA LEU A 107 7.88 1.95 1.65
C LEU A 107 8.82 1.31 2.68
N ASP A 108 8.32 0.43 3.55
CA ASP A 108 9.14 -0.28 4.53
C ASP A 108 9.66 -1.63 4.02
N LEU A 109 9.38 -1.96 2.76
CA LEU A 109 9.88 -3.19 2.12
C LEU A 109 10.80 -2.84 0.96
N PRO A 110 11.70 -3.76 0.54
CA PRO A 110 12.44 -3.57 -0.70
C PRO A 110 11.49 -3.38 -1.86
N TYR A 111 11.76 -2.41 -2.71
CA TYR A 111 10.91 -2.11 -3.86
C TYR A 111 11.76 -1.59 -5.02
N SER A 112 11.15 -1.64 -6.22
CA SER A 112 11.78 -1.16 -7.46
C SER A 112 10.74 -0.41 -8.28
N SER A 113 11.19 0.57 -9.05
CA SER A 113 10.34 1.25 -10.03
C SER A 113 10.02 0.35 -11.24
N ASP A 114 10.83 -0.69 -11.45
CA ASP A 114 10.59 -1.69 -12.50
C ASP A 114 9.59 -2.72 -11.98
N MET A 115 8.44 -2.86 -12.64
CA MET A 115 7.39 -3.78 -12.19
C MET A 115 7.84 -5.24 -12.20
N ALA A 116 8.63 -5.65 -13.18
CA ALA A 116 9.10 -7.03 -13.25
C ALA A 116 10.03 -7.36 -12.09
N VAL A 117 10.98 -6.45 -11.78
CA VAL A 117 11.88 -6.62 -10.66
C VAL A 117 11.11 -6.61 -9.33
N ASN A 118 10.15 -5.69 -9.20
CA ASN A 118 9.34 -5.60 -8.00
C ASN A 118 8.52 -6.87 -7.76
N GLN A 119 7.97 -7.45 -8.84
CA GLN A 119 7.24 -8.70 -8.76
C GLN A 119 8.15 -9.85 -8.32
N LEU A 120 9.38 -9.90 -8.81
CA LEU A 120 10.34 -10.92 -8.41
C LEU A 120 10.67 -10.80 -6.90
N ILE A 121 10.90 -9.58 -6.41
CA ILE A 121 11.13 -9.35 -4.99
C ILE A 121 9.93 -9.84 -4.18
N SER A 122 8.73 -9.49 -4.59
CA SER A 122 7.48 -9.87 -3.90
C SER A 122 7.31 -11.39 -3.86
N THR A 123 7.61 -12.07 -4.97
CA THR A 123 7.52 -13.53 -5.05
C THR A 123 8.45 -14.19 -4.05
N ASN A 124 9.69 -13.70 -3.93
CA ASN A 124 10.66 -14.23 -2.99
C ASN A 124 10.22 -14.00 -1.54
N LEU A 125 9.71 -12.81 -1.24
CA LEU A 125 9.22 -12.50 0.11
C LEU A 125 8.00 -13.34 0.46
N ALA A 126 7.11 -13.59 -0.48
CA ALA A 126 5.94 -14.44 -0.28
C ALA A 126 6.35 -15.87 0.06
N ALA A 127 7.37 -16.40 -0.63
CA ALA A 127 7.89 -17.74 -0.36
C ALA A 127 8.46 -17.83 1.07
N ILE A 128 9.20 -16.82 1.49
CA ILE A 128 9.75 -16.76 2.85
C ILE A 128 8.63 -16.69 3.88
N ALA A 129 7.64 -15.84 3.67
CA ALA A 129 6.51 -15.70 4.59
C ALA A 129 5.74 -17.00 4.72
N THR A 130 5.50 -17.72 3.62
CA THR A 130 4.83 -19.01 3.63
C THR A 130 5.62 -20.04 4.42
N PHE A 131 6.93 -20.09 4.20
CA PHE A 131 7.82 -21.00 4.93
C PHE A 131 7.76 -20.76 6.44
N GLU A 132 7.82 -19.49 6.85
CA GLU A 132 7.74 -19.17 8.29
C GLU A 132 6.39 -19.55 8.90
N ASN A 133 5.30 -19.36 8.16
CA ASN A 133 3.98 -19.75 8.64
C ASN A 133 3.85 -21.26 8.80
N GLU A 134 4.44 -22.03 7.90
CA GLU A 134 4.42 -23.50 7.98
C GLU A 134 5.22 -24.04 9.17
N ARG A 135 6.18 -23.28 9.66
CA ARG A 135 6.99 -23.68 10.82
C ARG A 135 6.28 -23.48 12.15
N ARG A 136 5.19 -22.76 12.17
CA ARG A 136 4.40 -22.51 13.37
C ARG A 136 3.38 -23.61 13.56
#